data_3489887b377d0a17f7bae43087a315bd
#
_entry.id   3489887b377d0a17f7bae43087a315bd
#
_cell.length_a   1.000
_cell.length_b   1.000
_cell.length_c   1.000
_cell.angle_alpha   90.00
_cell.angle_beta   90.00
_cell.angle_gamma   90.00
#
_symmetry.space_group_name_H-M   'P 1'
#
loop_
_entity.id
_entity.type
_entity.pdbx_description
1 polymer ?
#
loop_
_entity_poly.entity_id
_entity_poly.type
_entity_poly.pdbx_seq_one_letter_code
_entity_poly.pdbx_strand_id
1 'polypeptide(L)'
;TIKITSLMDAALTQDLIQNLTRILRYSVTEVEKETTLGQDLEIIEAYLKIHQIRFEQFSYQIDCSQSLYSQTVPKLFLLPLVENALKYGRQYRIDLAISIHITQDQEALTFIVKDNAGGLTKQERLHILESLNSPHTQHGIVNSYKRLNNFFDTVELDLGVNPKGETWVKFVTKGRTHV
;
A
#
# COMPACT_ATOMS: atom_id res chain seq x y z
N THR A 1 15.05 -11.89 -12.39
CA THR A 1 13.73 -12.58 -12.38
C THR A 1 13.20 -12.77 -13.81
N ILE A 2 12.96 -11.72 -14.61
CA ILE A 2 12.42 -11.86 -15.99
C ILE A 2 13.28 -12.79 -16.85
N LYS A 3 14.60 -12.66 -16.81
CA LYS A 3 15.52 -13.50 -17.60
C LYS A 3 15.43 -15.00 -17.23
N ILE A 4 15.28 -15.31 -15.94
CA ILE A 4 15.15 -16.71 -15.47
C ILE A 4 13.76 -17.23 -15.84
N THR A 5 12.72 -16.43 -15.65
CA THR A 5 11.33 -16.81 -15.93
C THR A 5 11.11 -17.06 -17.42
N SER A 6 11.74 -16.27 -18.32
CA SER A 6 11.62 -16.45 -19.77
C SER A 6 12.20 -17.77 -20.27
N LEU A 7 13.11 -18.40 -19.51
CA LEU A 7 13.65 -19.72 -19.81
C LEU A 7 12.78 -20.87 -19.31
N MET A 8 11.90 -20.61 -18.33
CA MET A 8 11.10 -21.63 -17.66
C MET A 8 9.61 -21.59 -18.03
N ASP A 9 9.04 -20.37 -18.22
CA ASP A 9 7.61 -20.21 -18.49
C ASP A 9 7.34 -18.89 -19.24
N ALA A 10 6.88 -18.99 -20.49
CA ALA A 10 6.58 -17.84 -21.34
C ALA A 10 5.35 -17.06 -20.83
N ALA A 11 4.32 -17.75 -20.28
CA ALA A 11 3.13 -17.12 -19.75
C ALA A 11 3.46 -16.27 -18.51
N LEU A 12 4.25 -16.80 -17.60
CA LEU A 12 4.72 -16.11 -16.40
C LEU A 12 5.58 -14.88 -16.75
N THR A 13 6.39 -14.97 -17.80
CA THR A 13 7.16 -13.84 -18.32
C THR A 13 6.27 -12.76 -18.86
N GLN A 14 5.24 -13.12 -19.63
CA GLN A 14 4.25 -12.19 -20.16
C GLN A 14 3.51 -11.46 -19.06
N ASP A 15 3.07 -12.16 -18.03
CA ASP A 15 2.38 -11.57 -16.86
C ASP A 15 3.28 -10.56 -16.15
N LEU A 16 4.56 -10.89 -15.94
CA LEU A 16 5.54 -9.96 -15.35
C LEU A 16 5.69 -8.68 -16.17
N ILE A 17 5.84 -8.79 -17.49
CA ILE A 17 6.00 -7.65 -18.39
C ILE A 17 4.75 -6.78 -18.38
N GLN A 18 3.56 -7.39 -18.40
CA GLN A 18 2.30 -6.65 -18.36
C GLN A 18 2.13 -5.87 -17.04
N ASN A 19 2.40 -6.51 -15.89
CA ASN A 19 2.30 -5.86 -14.60
C ASN A 19 3.32 -4.72 -14.44
N LEU A 20 4.57 -4.92 -14.86
CA LEU A 20 5.59 -3.86 -14.87
C LEU A 20 5.18 -2.69 -15.78
N THR A 21 4.69 -2.97 -16.98
CA THR A 21 4.24 -1.95 -17.92
C THR A 21 3.08 -1.13 -17.35
N ARG A 22 2.13 -1.79 -16.66
CA ARG A 22 1.00 -1.12 -16.00
C ARG A 22 1.48 -0.15 -14.92
N ILE A 23 2.37 -0.60 -14.04
CA ILE A 23 2.94 0.22 -12.96
C ILE A 23 3.71 1.42 -13.54
N LEU A 24 4.59 1.19 -14.52
CA LEU A 24 5.39 2.25 -15.13
C LEU A 24 4.50 3.30 -15.81
N ARG A 25 3.53 2.87 -16.61
CA ARG A 25 2.59 3.79 -17.29
C ARG A 25 1.85 4.65 -16.27
N TYR A 26 1.32 4.02 -15.22
CA TYR A 26 0.60 4.72 -14.16
C TYR A 26 1.48 5.72 -13.41
N SER A 27 2.74 5.37 -13.14
CA SER A 27 3.69 6.22 -12.40
C SER A 27 4.15 7.44 -13.20
N VAL A 28 4.29 7.31 -14.53
CA VAL A 28 4.79 8.39 -15.43
C VAL A 28 3.69 9.38 -15.78
N THR A 29 2.41 9.04 -15.64
CA THR A 29 1.31 9.97 -15.90
C THR A 29 1.23 11.02 -14.79
N GLU A 30 2.07 12.04 -14.85
CA GLU A 30 2.25 13.08 -13.80
C GLU A 30 1.09 14.10 -13.71
N VAL A 31 0.19 14.14 -14.69
CA VAL A 31 -0.82 15.21 -14.81
C VAL A 31 -1.92 15.09 -13.76
N GLU A 32 -2.23 13.89 -13.27
CA GLU A 32 -3.31 13.67 -12.32
C GLU A 32 -2.77 13.32 -10.93
N LYS A 33 -3.05 14.20 -9.96
CA LYS A 33 -2.74 13.95 -8.54
C LYS A 33 -3.74 13.02 -7.89
N GLU A 34 -4.89 12.80 -8.52
CA GLU A 34 -6.04 12.04 -8.04
C GLU A 34 -6.34 10.86 -8.99
N THR A 35 -7.01 9.85 -8.46
CA THR A 35 -7.42 8.66 -9.20
C THR A 35 -8.65 8.05 -8.55
N THR A 36 -9.26 7.03 -9.14
CA THR A 36 -10.25 6.21 -8.45
C THR A 36 -9.57 5.16 -7.58
N LEU A 37 -10.19 4.81 -6.47
CA LEU A 37 -9.69 3.75 -5.58
C LEU A 37 -9.49 2.43 -6.35
N GLY A 38 -10.41 2.09 -7.25
CA GLY A 38 -10.28 0.90 -8.08
C GLY A 38 -9.01 0.90 -8.94
N GLN A 39 -8.69 2.02 -9.59
CA GLN A 39 -7.46 2.15 -10.39
C GLN A 39 -6.19 2.06 -9.52
N ASP A 40 -6.19 2.68 -8.33
CA ASP A 40 -5.05 2.59 -7.41
C ASP A 40 -4.84 1.15 -6.92
N LEU A 41 -5.93 0.44 -6.59
CA LEU A 41 -5.88 -0.97 -6.18
C LEU A 41 -5.40 -1.90 -7.30
N GLU A 42 -5.76 -1.66 -8.57
CA GLU A 42 -5.24 -2.42 -9.70
C GLU A 42 -3.71 -2.34 -9.80
N ILE A 43 -3.13 -1.18 -9.51
CA ILE A 43 -1.67 -0.99 -9.52
C ILE A 43 -1.02 -1.71 -8.34
N ILE A 44 -1.63 -1.63 -7.16
CA ILE A 44 -1.17 -2.34 -5.98
C ILE A 44 -1.21 -3.86 -6.22
N GLU A 45 -2.29 -4.37 -6.80
CA GLU A 45 -2.42 -5.79 -7.13
C GLU A 45 -1.35 -6.22 -8.14
N ALA A 46 -1.11 -5.43 -9.19
CA ALA A 46 -0.05 -5.69 -10.16
C ALA A 46 1.34 -5.75 -9.48
N TYR A 47 1.60 -4.84 -8.53
CA TYR A 47 2.82 -4.81 -7.75
C TYR A 47 2.98 -6.06 -6.86
N LEU A 48 1.93 -6.44 -6.13
CA LEU A 48 1.91 -7.63 -5.27
C LEU A 48 2.07 -8.92 -6.07
N LYS A 49 1.45 -9.04 -7.26
CA LYS A 49 1.61 -10.17 -8.17
C LYS A 49 3.07 -10.38 -8.61
N ILE A 50 3.80 -9.31 -8.91
CA ILE A 50 5.23 -9.40 -9.24
C ILE A 50 6.01 -10.01 -8.08
N HIS A 51 5.70 -9.61 -6.84
CA HIS A 51 6.34 -10.17 -5.67
C HIS A 51 5.94 -11.63 -5.40
N GLN A 52 4.69 -12.00 -5.66
CA GLN A 52 4.20 -13.38 -5.53
C GLN A 52 4.90 -14.34 -6.51
N ILE A 53 5.13 -13.88 -7.75
CA ILE A 53 5.92 -14.65 -8.74
C ILE A 53 7.37 -14.84 -8.28
N ARG A 54 7.93 -13.86 -7.59
CA ARG A 54 9.31 -13.89 -7.12
C ARG A 54 9.52 -14.74 -5.87
N PHE A 55 8.47 -14.85 -5.03
CA PHE A 55 8.56 -15.43 -3.70
C PHE A 55 7.40 -16.40 -3.46
N GLU A 56 7.67 -17.70 -3.57
CA GLU A 56 6.68 -18.79 -3.52
C GLU A 56 5.79 -18.78 -2.25
N GLN A 57 6.36 -18.40 -1.11
CA GLN A 57 5.63 -18.39 0.17
C GLN A 57 5.00 -17.02 0.51
N PHE A 58 5.08 -16.07 -0.42
CA PHE A 58 4.42 -14.78 -0.26
C PHE A 58 2.94 -14.87 -0.65
N SER A 59 2.07 -14.34 0.20
CA SER A 59 0.63 -14.23 -0.07
C SER A 59 0.11 -12.84 0.21
N TYR A 60 -1.01 -12.48 -0.45
CA TYR A 60 -1.70 -11.23 -0.17
C TYR A 60 -3.20 -11.39 -0.34
N GLN A 61 -3.96 -10.49 0.30
CA GLN A 61 -5.39 -10.36 0.18
C GLN A 61 -5.78 -8.88 0.12
N ILE A 62 -6.69 -8.53 -0.79
CA ILE A 62 -7.29 -7.21 -0.89
C ILE A 62 -8.79 -7.36 -0.66
N ASP A 63 -9.29 -6.73 0.40
CA ASP A 63 -10.71 -6.72 0.78
C ASP A 63 -11.24 -5.29 0.69
N CYS A 64 -12.03 -5.05 -0.35
CA CYS A 64 -12.64 -3.76 -0.65
C CYS A 64 -13.96 -4.00 -1.41
N SER A 65 -15.06 -3.41 -0.93
CA SER A 65 -16.33 -3.47 -1.66
C SER A 65 -16.22 -2.77 -3.01
N GLN A 66 -16.80 -3.38 -4.06
CA GLN A 66 -16.85 -2.77 -5.39
C GLN A 66 -17.54 -1.40 -5.41
N SER A 67 -18.47 -1.16 -4.48
CA SER A 67 -19.14 0.14 -4.33
C SER A 67 -18.15 1.29 -4.02
N LEU A 68 -16.98 0.97 -3.46
CA LEU A 68 -15.94 1.95 -3.13
C LEU A 68 -14.95 2.21 -4.27
N TYR A 69 -14.98 1.42 -5.35
CA TYR A 69 -14.01 1.54 -6.44
C TYR A 69 -14.07 2.90 -7.18
N SER A 70 -15.24 3.55 -7.20
CA SER A 70 -15.41 4.88 -7.78
C SER A 70 -15.00 6.03 -6.87
N GLN A 71 -14.66 5.76 -5.61
CA GLN A 71 -14.18 6.80 -4.68
C GLN A 71 -12.90 7.43 -5.20
N THR A 72 -12.85 8.76 -5.21
CA THR A 72 -11.65 9.50 -5.59
C THR A 72 -10.67 9.54 -4.42
N VAL A 73 -9.40 9.23 -4.70
CA VAL A 73 -8.31 9.17 -3.72
C VAL A 73 -7.04 9.79 -4.29
N PRO A 74 -6.05 10.17 -3.47
CA PRO A 74 -4.75 10.57 -3.96
C PRO A 74 -4.06 9.40 -4.67
N LYS A 75 -3.47 9.65 -5.83
CA LYS A 75 -2.76 8.66 -6.62
C LYS A 75 -1.57 8.05 -5.85
N LEU A 76 -1.45 6.73 -5.86
CA LEU A 76 -0.33 5.97 -5.25
C LEU A 76 -0.15 6.21 -3.74
N PHE A 77 -1.21 6.50 -2.99
CA PHE A 77 -1.07 6.75 -1.54
C PHE A 77 -0.90 5.45 -0.73
N LEU A 78 -1.46 4.33 -1.19
CA LEU A 78 -1.32 3.03 -0.52
C LEU A 78 0.00 2.33 -0.87
N LEU A 79 0.57 2.58 -2.04
CA LEU A 79 1.76 1.87 -2.51
C LEU A 79 2.94 1.95 -1.52
N PRO A 80 3.29 3.11 -0.92
CA PRO A 80 4.38 3.18 0.05
C PRO A 80 4.15 2.33 1.31
N LEU A 81 2.90 2.07 1.71
CA LEU A 81 2.58 1.18 2.83
C LEU A 81 2.86 -0.27 2.48
N VAL A 82 2.44 -0.68 1.28
CA VAL A 82 2.68 -2.03 0.76
C VAL A 82 4.18 -2.27 0.54
N GLU A 83 4.92 -1.28 0.02
CA GLU A 83 6.37 -1.33 -0.11
C GLU A 83 7.07 -1.51 1.24
N ASN A 84 6.61 -0.79 2.27
CA ASN A 84 7.13 -0.94 3.63
C ASN A 84 6.86 -2.34 4.19
N ALA A 85 5.63 -2.85 4.06
CA ALA A 85 5.27 -4.18 4.51
C ALA A 85 6.13 -5.26 3.81
N LEU A 86 6.34 -5.14 2.50
CA LEU A 86 7.22 -6.04 1.76
C LEU A 86 8.69 -5.92 2.17
N LYS A 87 9.21 -4.70 2.24
CA LYS A 87 10.62 -4.43 2.53
C LYS A 87 11.02 -4.92 3.92
N TYR A 88 10.24 -4.55 4.92
CA TYR A 88 10.53 -4.89 6.31
C TYR A 88 10.02 -6.28 6.66
N GLY A 89 8.82 -6.66 6.23
CA GLY A 89 8.24 -7.95 6.54
C GLY A 89 9.10 -9.12 6.08
N ARG A 90 9.71 -9.03 4.91
CA ARG A 90 10.59 -10.07 4.40
C ARG A 90 11.92 -10.23 5.14
N GLN A 91 12.29 -9.28 5.97
CA GLN A 91 13.46 -9.44 6.85
C GLN A 91 13.16 -10.39 8.03
N TYR A 92 11.88 -10.54 8.38
CA TYR A 92 11.44 -11.33 9.54
C TYR A 92 10.72 -12.62 9.15
N ARG A 93 10.12 -12.68 7.93
CA ARG A 93 9.30 -13.83 7.52
C ARG A 93 9.52 -14.23 6.06
N ILE A 94 9.70 -15.52 5.84
CA ILE A 94 9.73 -16.12 4.50
C ILE A 94 8.29 -16.24 3.97
N ASP A 95 7.34 -16.66 4.84
CA ASP A 95 5.91 -16.80 4.62
C ASP A 95 5.14 -15.49 4.89
N LEU A 96 5.68 -14.38 4.37
CA LEU A 96 5.06 -13.07 4.53
C LEU A 96 3.66 -13.06 3.92
N ALA A 97 2.68 -12.62 4.69
CA ALA A 97 1.31 -12.38 4.26
C ALA A 97 0.95 -10.91 4.47
N ILE A 98 0.42 -10.27 3.43
CA ILE A 98 -0.05 -8.87 3.48
C ILE A 98 -1.56 -8.86 3.25
N SER A 99 -2.29 -8.11 4.05
CA SER A 99 -3.72 -7.86 3.84
C SER A 99 -4.02 -6.37 3.79
N ILE A 100 -4.86 -5.98 2.83
CA ILE A 100 -5.36 -4.62 2.63
C ILE A 100 -6.86 -4.68 2.83
N HIS A 101 -7.37 -3.92 3.80
CA HIS A 101 -8.81 -3.82 4.08
C HIS A 101 -9.26 -2.36 3.92
N ILE A 102 -10.29 -2.15 3.11
CA ILE A 102 -10.83 -0.82 2.87
C ILE A 102 -12.32 -0.87 3.13
N THR A 103 -12.77 -0.03 4.05
CA THR A 103 -14.17 0.05 4.46
C THR A 103 -14.63 1.49 4.50
N GLN A 104 -15.93 1.70 4.39
CA GLN A 104 -16.58 2.98 4.58
C GLN A 104 -17.63 2.84 5.67
N ASP A 105 -17.62 3.75 6.62
CA ASP A 105 -18.68 3.92 7.61
C ASP A 105 -19.14 5.39 7.58
N GLN A 106 -20.39 5.60 7.20
CA GLN A 106 -20.93 6.93 6.90
C GLN A 106 -20.06 7.66 5.87
N GLU A 107 -19.42 8.79 6.26
CA GLU A 107 -18.52 9.57 5.42
C GLU A 107 -17.02 9.22 5.61
N ALA A 108 -16.72 8.35 6.57
CA ALA A 108 -15.35 7.98 6.89
C ALA A 108 -14.87 6.80 6.03
N LEU A 109 -13.77 6.99 5.29
CA LEU A 109 -13.04 5.90 4.64
C LEU A 109 -11.93 5.42 5.56
N THR A 110 -11.86 4.11 5.77
CA THR A 110 -10.82 3.46 6.56
C THR A 110 -9.97 2.59 5.64
N PHE A 111 -8.66 2.81 5.67
CA PHE A 111 -7.65 2.04 4.94
C PHE A 111 -6.74 1.35 5.93
N ILE A 112 -6.60 0.04 5.85
CA ILE A 112 -5.75 -0.76 6.73
C ILE A 112 -4.84 -1.63 5.88
N VAL A 113 -3.53 -1.52 6.09
CA VAL A 113 -2.54 -2.45 5.57
C VAL A 113 -1.94 -3.21 6.75
N LYS A 114 -2.00 -4.55 6.70
CA LYS A 114 -1.43 -5.43 7.72
C LYS A 114 -0.43 -6.38 7.11
N ASP A 115 0.56 -6.76 7.91
CA ASP A 115 1.46 -7.87 7.61
C ASP A 115 1.64 -8.77 8.85
N ASN A 116 2.07 -10.01 8.64
CA ASN A 116 2.29 -10.99 9.69
C ASN A 116 3.72 -10.99 10.27
N ALA A 117 4.51 -9.94 10.02
CA ALA A 117 5.94 -9.94 10.35
C ALA A 117 6.26 -9.33 11.73
N GLY A 118 5.41 -8.43 12.26
CA GLY A 118 5.61 -7.84 13.58
C GLY A 118 6.83 -6.94 13.72
N GLY A 119 7.37 -6.44 12.60
CA GLY A 119 8.65 -5.75 12.56
C GLY A 119 8.65 -4.29 13.06
N LEU A 120 7.51 -3.74 13.50
CA LEU A 120 7.44 -2.34 13.96
C LEU A 120 7.72 -2.24 15.47
N THR A 121 8.86 -1.67 15.82
CA THR A 121 9.23 -1.41 17.23
C THR A 121 8.51 -0.19 17.79
N LYS A 122 8.43 -0.10 19.14
CA LYS A 122 7.87 1.08 19.82
C LYS A 122 8.63 2.37 19.44
N GLN A 123 9.93 2.28 19.27
CA GLN A 123 10.80 3.42 18.94
C GLN A 123 10.54 3.91 17.52
N GLU A 124 10.43 2.99 16.56
CA GLU A 124 10.07 3.33 15.17
C GLU A 124 8.66 3.94 15.08
N ARG A 125 7.69 3.37 15.83
CA ARG A 125 6.35 3.94 15.91
C ARG A 125 6.37 5.39 16.38
N LEU A 126 7.08 5.69 17.47
CA LEU A 126 7.21 7.05 17.99
C LEU A 126 7.86 7.97 16.96
N HIS A 127 8.97 7.53 16.36
CA HIS A 127 9.65 8.30 15.32
C HIS A 127 8.77 8.61 14.11
N ILE A 128 7.95 7.67 13.66
CA ILE A 128 6.98 7.89 12.57
C ILE A 128 5.98 8.97 12.97
N LEU A 129 5.38 8.87 14.17
CA LEU A 129 4.38 9.84 14.65
C LEU A 129 4.96 11.24 14.82
N GLU A 130 6.17 11.38 15.35
CA GLU A 130 6.88 12.65 15.48
C GLU A 130 7.24 13.27 14.11
N SER A 131 7.48 12.41 13.11
CA SER A 131 7.86 12.83 11.76
C SER A 131 6.70 13.28 10.87
N LEU A 132 5.43 13.12 11.29
CA LEU A 132 4.27 13.43 10.45
C LEU A 132 4.28 14.89 9.95
N ASN A 133 4.73 15.81 10.79
CA ASN A 133 4.80 17.25 10.47
C ASN A 133 6.18 17.69 9.94
N SER A 134 7.15 16.76 9.82
CA SER A 134 8.49 17.10 9.34
C SER A 134 8.50 17.28 7.80
N PRO A 135 9.03 18.38 7.26
CA PRO A 135 9.03 18.62 5.81
C PRO A 135 9.95 17.66 5.03
N HIS A 136 10.96 17.08 5.67
CA HIS A 136 12.04 16.35 4.99
C HIS A 136 12.06 14.83 5.24
N THR A 137 10.97 14.24 5.71
CA THR A 137 10.93 12.80 6.01
C THR A 137 10.68 11.98 4.75
N GLN A 138 11.55 11.01 4.47
CA GLN A 138 11.41 10.06 3.36
C GLN A 138 10.74 8.73 3.77
N HIS A 139 10.00 8.70 4.88
CA HIS A 139 9.33 7.49 5.34
C HIS A 139 8.02 7.24 4.59
N GLY A 140 7.80 6.02 4.08
CA GLY A 140 6.64 5.69 3.26
C GLY A 140 5.29 5.96 3.94
N ILE A 141 5.14 5.63 5.23
CA ILE A 141 3.91 5.89 6.01
C ILE A 141 3.65 7.40 6.11
N VAL A 142 4.69 8.21 6.38
CA VAL A 142 4.59 9.67 6.46
C VAL A 142 4.20 10.26 5.10
N ASN A 143 4.75 9.74 4.01
CA ASN A 143 4.40 10.19 2.66
C ASN A 143 2.94 9.88 2.32
N SER A 144 2.45 8.69 2.69
CA SER A 144 1.03 8.32 2.54
C SER A 144 0.13 9.24 3.38
N TYR A 145 0.49 9.48 4.66
CA TYR A 145 -0.24 10.41 5.53
C TYR A 145 -0.34 11.81 4.91
N LYS A 146 0.78 12.38 4.44
CA LYS A 146 0.79 13.72 3.83
C LYS A 146 -0.07 13.79 2.57
N ARG A 147 -0.05 12.75 1.71
CA ARG A 147 -0.91 12.70 0.53
C ARG A 147 -2.38 12.70 0.91
N LEU A 148 -2.77 11.89 1.90
CA LEU A 148 -4.13 11.85 2.41
C LEU A 148 -4.54 13.17 3.07
N ASN A 149 -3.67 13.75 3.91
CA ASN A 149 -3.94 15.00 4.63
C ASN A 149 -4.04 16.23 3.70
N ASN A 150 -3.45 16.17 2.51
CA ASN A 150 -3.62 17.21 1.48
C ASN A 150 -4.92 17.03 0.67
N PHE A 151 -5.61 15.90 0.84
CA PHE A 151 -6.77 15.53 0.03
C PHE A 151 -8.07 15.47 0.87
N PHE A 152 -7.99 15.00 2.10
CA PHE A 152 -9.11 14.87 3.03
C PHE A 152 -9.04 15.96 4.12
N ASP A 153 -10.20 16.37 4.62
CA ASP A 153 -10.30 17.39 5.69
C ASP A 153 -9.68 16.92 7.00
N THR A 154 -9.84 15.63 7.30
CA THR A 154 -9.23 15.02 8.47
C THR A 154 -8.63 13.65 8.14
N VAL A 155 -7.46 13.39 8.70
CA VAL A 155 -6.76 12.09 8.58
C VAL A 155 -6.23 11.69 9.95
N GLU A 156 -6.71 10.57 10.45
CA GLU A 156 -6.20 9.93 11.66
C GLU A 156 -5.29 8.76 11.27
N LEU A 157 -4.12 8.67 11.89
CA LEU A 157 -3.18 7.56 11.72
C LEU A 157 -3.10 6.76 13.01
N ASP A 158 -3.31 5.45 12.90
CA ASP A 158 -2.98 4.47 13.93
C ASP A 158 -2.08 3.38 13.35
N LEU A 159 -1.06 2.95 14.11
CA LEU A 159 -0.12 1.92 13.69
C LEU A 159 0.46 1.19 14.91
N GLY A 160 0.81 -0.06 14.72
CA GLY A 160 1.37 -0.86 15.82
C GLY A 160 1.55 -2.33 15.46
N VAL A 161 1.82 -3.13 16.49
CA VAL A 161 1.92 -4.58 16.41
C VAL A 161 0.97 -5.18 17.45
N ASN A 162 0.16 -6.14 17.03
CA ASN A 162 -0.76 -6.82 17.92
C ASN A 162 -0.07 -8.00 18.66
N PRO A 163 -0.70 -8.60 19.69
CA PRO A 163 -0.12 -9.73 20.43
C PRO A 163 0.17 -10.96 19.57
N LYS A 164 -0.42 -11.08 18.37
CA LYS A 164 -0.16 -12.18 17.43
C LYS A 164 1.08 -11.92 16.55
N GLY A 165 1.73 -10.76 16.70
CA GLY A 165 2.88 -10.36 15.90
C GLY A 165 2.49 -9.84 14.52
N GLU A 166 1.27 -9.34 14.33
CA GLU A 166 0.87 -8.68 13.08
C GLU A 166 1.09 -7.18 13.21
N THR A 167 1.80 -6.59 12.24
CA THR A 167 1.93 -5.13 12.10
C THR A 167 0.68 -4.61 11.40
N TRP A 168 0.20 -3.45 11.81
CA TRP A 168 -0.82 -2.71 11.05
C TRP A 168 -0.49 -1.24 10.91
N VAL A 169 -0.92 -0.67 9.79
CA VAL A 169 -1.02 0.77 9.55
C VAL A 169 -2.44 1.07 9.12
N LYS A 170 -3.13 1.94 9.85
CA LYS A 170 -4.53 2.31 9.63
C LYS A 170 -4.65 3.81 9.44
N PHE A 171 -5.31 4.21 8.37
CA PHE A 171 -5.78 5.59 8.17
C PHE A 171 -7.30 5.63 8.23
N VAL A 172 -7.84 6.63 8.92
CA VAL A 172 -9.26 6.98 8.88
C VAL A 172 -9.35 8.40 8.35
N THR A 173 -10.11 8.58 7.26
CA THR A 173 -10.24 9.88 6.56
C THR A 173 -11.68 10.32 6.54
N LYS A 174 -11.94 11.63 6.65
CA LYS A 174 -13.27 12.23 6.54
C LYS A 174 -13.24 13.51 5.71
N GLY A 175 -14.35 13.76 5.04
CA GLY A 175 -14.52 14.92 4.17
C GLY A 175 -13.61 14.86 2.94
N ARG A 176 -13.73 15.87 2.09
CA ARG A 176 -12.81 16.09 0.97
C ARG A 176 -12.46 17.57 0.98
N THR A 177 -11.17 17.88 1.04
CA THR A 177 -10.70 19.25 0.93
C THR A 177 -11.13 19.80 -0.44
N HIS A 178 -12.06 20.72 -0.46
CA HIS A 178 -12.44 21.44 -1.67
C HIS A 178 -11.35 22.46 -1.97
N VAL A 179 -10.56 22.18 -3.02
CA VAL A 179 -9.63 23.15 -3.60
C VAL A 179 -10.35 23.93 -4.68
#